data_db000af0de757870bcd64f61264e47de
#
_entry.id   db000af0de757870bcd64f61264e47de
#
_cell.length_a   1.000
_cell.length_b   1.000
_cell.length_c   1.000
_cell.angle_alpha   90.00
_cell.angle_beta   90.00
_cell.angle_gamma   90.00
#
_symmetry.space_group_name_H-M   'P 1'
#
loop_
_entity.id
_entity.type
_entity.pdbx_description
1 polymer ?
#
loop_
_entity_poly.entity_id
_entity_poly.type
_entity_poly.pdbx_seq_one_letter_code
_entity_poly.pdbx_strand_id
1 'polypeptide(L)'
;MAKFLLLLLRIILGIALLIGLALLGIIIYGTVTDYQPPETEDISTEGASNLPLTDTLTFFSWNIGYCGLGAKSDFFYDGGKMVHSPQDWVNDNYAQVQKVLTTQPTPINFYMLQEVDKHSKRSYDLDQVSGISQLLNLNSAFATNYKVKFVPLPFTNPMGYVFSGLASYSPHRSVGNTRYQYPGKFEWPRRLFMLDRCFLVQRYDTPNGKQLLVINTHNSAYDTQGTLKKAEMDYLNRFLTDEYAKGNYIVVGGDWNQCPPNFDGNKFLKPGMQPYDPKNIAPDYLPATWQWAYDANVATNRSNLFAFDKDKTSTTLIDFFLVSPNIEILQTKGIDLQFQNSDHQPVLMSVKLK
;
A
#
# COMPACT_ATOMS: atom_id res chain seq x y z
N MET A 1 -18.46 -56.44 -8.14
CA MET A 1 -18.93 -55.06 -8.02
C MET A 1 -18.72 -54.50 -6.62
N ALA A 2 -19.26 -55.08 -5.54
CA ALA A 2 -19.13 -54.57 -4.14
C ALA A 2 -17.67 -54.42 -3.66
N LYS A 3 -16.77 -55.40 -3.91
CA LYS A 3 -15.36 -55.30 -3.50
C LYS A 3 -14.61 -54.14 -4.24
N PHE A 4 -14.96 -53.91 -5.49
CA PHE A 4 -14.38 -52.80 -6.29
C PHE A 4 -14.85 -51.44 -5.73
N LEU A 5 -16.14 -51.29 -5.46
CA LEU A 5 -16.68 -50.07 -4.84
C LEU A 5 -16.08 -49.81 -3.47
N LEU A 6 -15.87 -50.83 -2.64
CA LEU A 6 -15.22 -50.71 -1.35
C LEU A 6 -13.75 -50.26 -1.47
N LEU A 7 -13.03 -50.80 -2.44
CA LEU A 7 -11.65 -50.36 -2.71
C LEU A 7 -11.59 -48.90 -3.16
N LEU A 8 -12.47 -48.49 -4.09
CA LEU A 8 -12.57 -47.12 -4.55
C LEU A 8 -12.88 -46.16 -3.41
N LEU A 9 -13.85 -46.49 -2.55
CA LEU A 9 -14.17 -45.71 -1.37
C LEU A 9 -12.96 -45.53 -0.43
N ARG A 10 -12.20 -46.62 -0.18
CA ARG A 10 -10.98 -46.52 0.68
C ARG A 10 -9.91 -45.62 0.05
N ILE A 11 -9.74 -45.67 -1.28
CA ILE A 11 -8.81 -44.78 -1.99
C ILE A 11 -9.26 -43.32 -1.83
N ILE A 12 -10.53 -43.02 -2.07
CA ILE A 12 -11.08 -41.66 -1.93
C ILE A 12 -10.89 -41.14 -0.49
N LEU A 13 -11.21 -41.96 0.51
CA LEU A 13 -11.01 -41.59 1.92
C LEU A 13 -9.54 -41.39 2.27
N GLY A 14 -8.65 -42.21 1.71
CA GLY A 14 -7.20 -42.07 1.87
C GLY A 14 -6.69 -40.74 1.27
N ILE A 15 -7.13 -40.41 0.05
CA ILE A 15 -6.80 -39.13 -0.59
C ILE A 15 -7.36 -37.95 0.23
N ALA A 16 -8.62 -38.03 0.64
CA ALA A 16 -9.23 -36.98 1.46
C ALA A 16 -8.48 -36.76 2.79
N LEU A 17 -8.04 -37.85 3.43
CA LEU A 17 -7.22 -37.77 4.65
C LEU A 17 -5.88 -37.09 4.38
N LEU A 18 -5.18 -37.45 3.29
CA LEU A 18 -3.90 -36.84 2.93
C LEU A 18 -4.05 -35.33 2.64
N ILE A 19 -5.10 -34.95 1.93
CA ILE A 19 -5.42 -33.53 1.69
C ILE A 19 -5.68 -32.81 3.00
N GLY A 20 -6.49 -33.40 3.89
CA GLY A 20 -6.78 -32.86 5.22
C GLY A 20 -5.51 -32.66 6.07
N LEU A 21 -4.61 -33.63 6.07
CA LEU A 21 -3.33 -33.53 6.77
C LEU A 21 -2.41 -32.45 6.17
N ALA A 22 -2.39 -32.34 4.83
CA ALA A 22 -1.63 -31.28 4.16
C ALA A 22 -2.16 -29.88 4.51
N LEU A 23 -3.49 -29.69 4.47
CA LEU A 23 -4.11 -28.41 4.87
C LEU A 23 -3.85 -28.09 6.34
N LEU A 24 -3.97 -29.08 7.22
CA LEU A 24 -3.64 -28.92 8.64
C LEU A 24 -2.18 -28.52 8.82
N GLY A 25 -1.25 -29.15 8.10
CA GLY A 25 0.17 -28.79 8.11
C GLY A 25 0.43 -27.34 7.66
N ILE A 26 -0.25 -26.88 6.61
CA ILE A 26 -0.18 -25.49 6.16
C ILE A 26 -0.68 -24.52 7.24
N ILE A 27 -1.80 -24.82 7.88
CA ILE A 27 -2.37 -23.98 8.94
C ILE A 27 -1.46 -23.95 10.17
N ILE A 28 -0.93 -25.10 10.60
CA ILE A 28 0.02 -25.17 11.73
C ILE A 28 1.29 -24.37 11.38
N TYR A 29 1.86 -24.58 10.19
CA TYR A 29 3.04 -23.82 9.74
C TYR A 29 2.77 -22.32 9.72
N GLY A 30 1.64 -21.90 9.13
CA GLY A 30 1.24 -20.49 9.11
C GLY A 30 1.08 -19.93 10.52
N THR A 31 0.45 -20.69 11.45
CA THR A 31 0.24 -20.26 12.85
C THR A 31 1.55 -20.09 13.61
N VAL A 32 2.51 -21.01 13.42
CA VAL A 32 3.82 -20.95 14.11
C VAL A 32 4.73 -19.87 13.55
N THR A 33 4.57 -19.55 12.27
CA THR A 33 5.40 -18.55 11.58
C THR A 33 4.70 -17.19 11.36
N ASP A 34 3.51 -17.03 11.93
CA ASP A 34 2.69 -15.81 11.84
C ASP A 34 3.47 -14.59 12.33
N TYR A 35 3.56 -13.57 11.48
CA TYR A 35 4.14 -12.29 11.88
C TYR A 35 3.11 -11.53 12.71
N GLN A 36 3.45 -11.25 13.95
CA GLN A 36 2.60 -10.53 14.89
C GLN A 36 3.32 -9.27 15.35
N PRO A 37 3.19 -8.16 14.59
CA PRO A 37 3.82 -6.91 14.98
C PRO A 37 3.21 -6.34 16.27
N PRO A 38 4.00 -5.62 17.08
CA PRO A 38 3.48 -4.85 18.21
C PRO A 38 2.58 -3.70 17.71
N GLU A 39 1.81 -3.10 18.61
CA GLU A 39 0.97 -1.93 18.30
C GLU A 39 1.80 -0.76 17.77
N THR A 40 2.99 -0.56 18.31
CA THR A 40 3.98 0.42 17.85
C THR A 40 5.35 -0.20 17.78
N GLU A 41 6.11 0.14 16.73
CA GLU A 41 7.47 -0.33 16.52
C GLU A 41 8.34 0.84 16.04
N ASP A 42 9.44 1.08 16.74
CA ASP A 42 10.42 2.08 16.31
C ASP A 42 11.20 1.57 15.11
N ILE A 43 11.24 2.38 14.06
CA ILE A 43 11.90 2.07 12.80
C ILE A 43 13.19 2.88 12.68
N SER A 44 14.28 2.20 12.39
CA SER A 44 15.58 2.85 12.15
C SER A 44 15.54 3.71 10.88
N THR A 45 16.25 4.83 10.89
CA THR A 45 16.58 5.58 9.68
C THR A 45 17.89 5.03 9.11
N GLU A 46 17.85 4.57 7.87
CA GLU A 46 19.05 4.22 7.11
C GLU A 46 19.44 5.41 6.22
N GLY A 47 20.73 5.68 6.06
CA GLY A 47 21.26 6.80 5.29
C GLY A 47 21.90 7.89 6.14
N ALA A 48 22.58 8.82 5.48
CA ALA A 48 23.39 9.86 6.14
C ALA A 48 23.03 11.29 5.68
N SER A 49 22.02 11.47 4.84
CA SER A 49 21.60 12.79 4.38
C SER A 49 20.99 13.60 5.54
N ASN A 50 21.27 14.89 5.62
CA ASN A 50 20.78 15.76 6.67
C ASN A 50 20.54 17.19 6.17
N LEU A 51 19.74 17.32 5.11
CA LEU A 51 19.34 18.64 4.63
C LEU A 51 18.32 19.27 5.61
N PRO A 52 18.41 20.58 5.89
CA PRO A 52 17.41 21.27 6.71
C PRO A 52 16.05 21.26 6.02
N LEU A 53 14.97 21.26 6.81
CA LEU A 53 13.63 21.51 6.28
C LEU A 53 13.51 22.96 5.78
N THR A 54 12.76 23.13 4.72
CA THR A 54 12.35 24.44 4.19
C THR A 54 10.85 24.63 4.43
N ASP A 55 10.36 25.86 4.35
CA ASP A 55 8.92 26.13 4.51
C ASP A 55 8.07 25.54 3.39
N THR A 56 8.65 25.40 2.19
CA THR A 56 7.98 24.78 1.03
C THR A 56 8.54 23.38 0.82
N LEU A 57 7.65 22.40 0.79
CA LEU A 57 7.97 20.99 0.74
C LEU A 57 7.16 20.28 -0.34
N THR A 58 7.80 19.31 -1.01
CA THR A 58 7.19 18.51 -2.06
C THR A 58 7.11 17.05 -1.64
N PHE A 59 5.94 16.46 -1.78
CA PHE A 59 5.60 15.09 -1.42
C PHE A 59 5.24 14.31 -2.68
N PHE A 60 5.71 13.08 -2.76
CA PHE A 60 5.41 12.14 -3.84
C PHE A 60 4.91 10.84 -3.23
N SER A 61 3.68 10.45 -3.52
CA SER A 61 3.10 9.17 -3.05
C SER A 61 2.81 8.26 -4.22
N TRP A 62 3.16 6.96 -4.08
CA TRP A 62 2.88 5.96 -5.10
C TRP A 62 2.85 4.54 -4.53
N ASN A 63 1.76 3.84 -4.72
CA ASN A 63 1.73 2.39 -4.59
C ASN A 63 2.37 1.78 -5.85
N ILE A 64 3.55 1.16 -5.71
CA ILE A 64 4.30 0.63 -6.85
C ILE A 64 3.90 -0.80 -7.23
N GLY A 65 2.89 -1.39 -6.58
CA GLY A 65 2.39 -2.73 -6.88
C GLY A 65 3.50 -3.77 -6.94
N TYR A 66 4.47 -3.70 -6.01
CA TYR A 66 5.69 -4.54 -6.00
C TYR A 66 6.34 -4.70 -7.40
N CYS A 67 6.11 -3.76 -8.31
CA CYS A 67 6.50 -3.79 -9.73
C CYS A 67 5.94 -4.98 -10.52
N GLY A 68 4.96 -5.69 -9.97
CA GLY A 68 4.33 -6.85 -10.60
C GLY A 68 3.00 -6.57 -11.28
N LEU A 69 2.38 -5.39 -11.03
CA LEU A 69 1.02 -5.07 -11.46
C LEU A 69 0.96 -3.98 -12.56
N GLY A 70 1.96 -3.93 -13.44
CA GLY A 70 1.95 -3.02 -14.58
C GLY A 70 0.84 -3.33 -15.60
N ALA A 71 0.71 -2.52 -16.63
CA ALA A 71 -0.40 -2.56 -17.61
C ALA A 71 -0.65 -3.92 -18.25
N LYS A 72 0.38 -4.75 -18.42
CA LYS A 72 0.27 -6.08 -19.03
C LYS A 72 -0.30 -7.14 -18.08
N SER A 73 -0.34 -6.86 -16.77
CA SER A 73 -0.70 -7.83 -15.73
C SER A 73 -2.18 -7.75 -15.38
N ASP A 74 -2.74 -8.89 -15.00
CA ASP A 74 -3.95 -9.03 -14.19
C ASP A 74 -3.58 -9.58 -12.81
N PHE A 75 -4.55 -9.75 -11.90
CA PHE A 75 -4.28 -10.28 -10.59
C PHE A 75 -5.38 -11.23 -10.11
N PHE A 76 -4.98 -12.42 -9.66
CA PHE A 76 -5.94 -13.48 -9.33
C PHE A 76 -6.87 -13.15 -8.16
N TYR A 77 -6.42 -12.33 -7.19
CA TYR A 77 -7.28 -11.88 -6.08
C TYR A 77 -8.40 -10.95 -6.53
N ASP A 78 -8.19 -10.23 -7.63
CA ASP A 78 -9.17 -9.31 -8.24
C ASP A 78 -10.01 -10.00 -9.33
N GLY A 79 -9.93 -11.34 -9.41
CA GLY A 79 -10.66 -12.14 -10.41
C GLY A 79 -9.90 -12.38 -11.71
N GLY A 80 -8.67 -11.89 -11.84
CA GLY A 80 -7.75 -12.21 -12.92
C GLY A 80 -7.18 -13.64 -12.81
N LYS A 81 -6.11 -13.90 -13.53
CA LYS A 81 -5.51 -15.25 -13.63
C LYS A 81 -4.07 -15.32 -13.14
N MET A 82 -3.33 -14.20 -13.22
CA MET A 82 -1.91 -14.17 -12.89
C MET A 82 -1.70 -14.13 -11.39
N VAL A 83 -0.81 -14.97 -10.91
CA VAL A 83 -0.31 -14.96 -9.52
C VAL A 83 1.02 -14.22 -9.45
N HIS A 84 1.87 -14.46 -10.44
CA HIS A 84 3.15 -13.79 -10.61
C HIS A 84 3.23 -13.30 -12.05
N SER A 85 3.58 -12.05 -12.22
CA SER A 85 3.98 -11.52 -13.52
C SER A 85 5.31 -12.15 -13.96
N PRO A 86 5.59 -12.30 -15.27
CA PRO A 86 6.89 -12.73 -15.74
C PRO A 86 8.04 -11.88 -15.20
N GLN A 87 9.18 -12.50 -14.94
CA GLN A 87 10.33 -11.82 -14.31
C GLN A 87 10.84 -10.62 -15.12
N ASP A 88 10.86 -10.75 -16.45
CA ASP A 88 11.22 -9.66 -17.35
C ASP A 88 10.28 -8.45 -17.20
N TRP A 89 8.98 -8.67 -17.04
CA TRP A 89 8.02 -7.58 -16.79
C TRP A 89 8.25 -6.90 -15.47
N VAL A 90 8.52 -7.68 -14.42
CA VAL A 90 8.84 -7.12 -13.08
C VAL A 90 10.11 -6.28 -13.14
N ASN A 91 11.15 -6.77 -13.82
CA ASN A 91 12.40 -6.03 -13.98
C ASN A 91 12.22 -4.75 -14.80
N ASP A 92 11.45 -4.82 -15.89
CA ASP A 92 11.14 -3.65 -16.74
C ASP A 92 10.34 -2.61 -15.95
N ASN A 93 9.30 -3.05 -15.24
CA ASN A 93 8.50 -2.15 -14.39
C ASN A 93 9.37 -1.49 -13.32
N TYR A 94 10.25 -2.26 -12.65
CA TYR A 94 11.15 -1.72 -11.63
C TYR A 94 12.10 -0.67 -12.20
N ALA A 95 12.70 -0.92 -13.37
CA ALA A 95 13.54 0.06 -14.04
C ALA A 95 12.78 1.34 -14.40
N GLN A 96 11.52 1.23 -14.83
CA GLN A 96 10.68 2.39 -15.12
C GLN A 96 10.24 3.12 -13.83
N VAL A 97 9.90 2.39 -12.76
CA VAL A 97 9.64 2.99 -11.43
C VAL A 97 10.85 3.83 -11.00
N GLN A 98 12.05 3.27 -11.05
CA GLN A 98 13.29 3.98 -10.72
C GLN A 98 13.48 5.24 -11.58
N LYS A 99 13.19 5.16 -12.88
CA LYS A 99 13.24 6.30 -13.78
C LYS A 99 12.24 7.38 -13.38
N VAL A 100 10.99 7.02 -13.08
CA VAL A 100 9.96 7.98 -12.63
C VAL A 100 10.40 8.68 -11.35
N LEU A 101 10.95 7.94 -10.37
CA LEU A 101 11.41 8.52 -9.10
C LEU A 101 12.55 9.53 -9.28
N THR A 102 13.42 9.34 -10.29
CA THR A 102 14.61 10.19 -10.51
C THR A 102 14.40 11.33 -11.50
N THR A 103 13.31 11.31 -12.28
CA THR A 103 13.08 12.30 -13.36
C THR A 103 11.99 13.31 -13.04
N GLN A 104 11.67 13.52 -11.76
CA GLN A 104 10.68 14.51 -11.38
C GLN A 104 11.17 15.93 -11.70
N PRO A 105 10.28 16.81 -12.21
CA PRO A 105 10.67 18.16 -12.64
C PRO A 105 11.05 19.09 -11.48
N THR A 106 10.67 18.75 -10.26
CA THR A 106 11.00 19.47 -9.03
C THR A 106 11.64 18.53 -8.02
N PRO A 107 12.58 19.01 -7.19
CA PRO A 107 13.14 18.20 -6.12
C PRO A 107 12.04 17.71 -5.19
N ILE A 108 12.06 16.41 -4.87
CA ILE A 108 11.12 15.78 -3.95
C ILE A 108 11.76 15.74 -2.56
N ASN A 109 11.03 16.27 -1.56
CA ASN A 109 11.44 16.21 -0.16
C ASN A 109 11.06 14.87 0.50
N PHE A 110 9.90 14.31 0.12
CA PHE A 110 9.39 13.09 0.74
C PHE A 110 8.79 12.17 -0.31
N TYR A 111 9.39 10.99 -0.48
CA TYR A 111 8.80 9.88 -1.22
C TYR A 111 8.09 8.94 -0.24
N MET A 112 6.86 8.61 -0.53
CA MET A 112 5.98 7.75 0.29
C MET A 112 5.48 6.63 -0.61
N LEU A 113 6.15 5.48 -0.55
CA LEU A 113 5.86 4.35 -1.43
C LEU A 113 5.14 3.24 -0.67
N GLN A 114 4.17 2.61 -1.32
CA GLN A 114 3.43 1.46 -0.80
C GLN A 114 3.71 0.23 -1.67
N GLU A 115 3.47 -0.95 -1.12
CA GLU A 115 3.76 -2.26 -1.73
C GLU A 115 5.19 -2.40 -2.24
N VAL A 116 6.16 -1.99 -1.43
CA VAL A 116 7.58 -2.11 -1.75
C VAL A 116 8.09 -3.44 -1.20
N ASP A 117 8.47 -4.36 -2.07
CA ASP A 117 8.98 -5.68 -1.67
C ASP A 117 10.45 -5.58 -1.24
N LYS A 118 10.76 -6.28 -0.13
CA LYS A 118 12.13 -6.47 0.34
C LYS A 118 12.66 -7.88 0.01
N HIS A 119 11.79 -8.89 0.09
CA HIS A 119 12.11 -10.27 -0.22
C HIS A 119 10.82 -11.05 -0.46
N SER A 120 10.44 -11.26 -1.71
CA SER A 120 9.17 -11.89 -2.06
C SER A 120 9.30 -12.74 -3.31
N LYS A 121 8.64 -13.90 -3.32
CA LYS A 121 8.58 -14.76 -4.50
C LYS A 121 7.96 -14.03 -5.70
N ARG A 122 6.93 -13.21 -5.46
CA ARG A 122 6.18 -12.48 -6.49
C ARG A 122 6.99 -11.44 -7.25
N SER A 123 8.09 -10.96 -6.64
CA SER A 123 9.04 -10.00 -7.23
C SER A 123 10.41 -10.60 -7.46
N TYR A 124 10.53 -11.95 -7.46
CA TYR A 124 11.78 -12.68 -7.74
C TYR A 124 12.93 -12.27 -6.83
N ASP A 125 12.62 -12.05 -5.54
CA ASP A 125 13.56 -11.65 -4.50
C ASP A 125 14.28 -10.31 -4.74
N LEU A 126 13.69 -9.46 -5.58
CA LEU A 126 14.20 -8.12 -5.81
C LEU A 126 14.04 -7.26 -4.55
N ASP A 127 15.15 -6.84 -3.92
CA ASP A 127 15.13 -5.89 -2.82
C ASP A 127 14.89 -4.47 -3.35
N GLN A 128 13.61 -4.12 -3.52
CA GLN A 128 13.19 -2.82 -4.02
C GLN A 128 13.48 -1.72 -3.00
N VAL A 129 13.43 -2.02 -1.70
CA VAL A 129 13.68 -1.05 -0.63
C VAL A 129 15.11 -0.53 -0.70
N SER A 130 16.07 -1.45 -0.67
CA SER A 130 17.50 -1.10 -0.71
C SER A 130 17.90 -0.52 -2.07
N GLY A 131 17.38 -1.06 -3.16
CA GLY A 131 17.69 -0.57 -4.50
C GLY A 131 17.19 0.86 -4.77
N ILE A 132 15.99 1.22 -4.29
CA ILE A 132 15.49 2.61 -4.40
C ILE A 132 16.28 3.53 -3.46
N SER A 133 16.61 3.09 -2.23
CA SER A 133 17.42 3.88 -1.30
C SER A 133 18.79 4.24 -1.87
N GLN A 134 19.46 3.27 -2.48
CA GLN A 134 20.76 3.47 -3.13
C GLN A 134 20.65 4.40 -4.35
N LEU A 135 19.62 4.20 -5.18
CA LEU A 135 19.40 5.02 -6.37
C LEU A 135 19.16 6.49 -6.03
N LEU A 136 18.31 6.76 -5.03
CA LEU A 136 17.96 8.12 -4.63
C LEU A 136 19.04 8.76 -3.74
N ASN A 137 19.90 7.95 -3.12
CA ASN A 137 20.89 8.38 -2.12
C ASN A 137 20.28 9.23 -1.00
N LEU A 138 19.13 8.80 -0.49
CA LEU A 138 18.34 9.46 0.54
C LEU A 138 18.27 8.61 1.82
N ASN A 139 17.90 9.24 2.93
CA ASN A 139 17.51 8.49 4.12
C ASN A 139 16.25 7.67 3.83
N SER A 140 16.18 6.47 4.37
CA SER A 140 15.05 5.57 4.23
C SER A 140 14.52 5.08 5.57
N ALA A 141 13.23 4.82 5.62
CA ALA A 141 12.55 4.11 6.69
C ALA A 141 11.56 3.11 6.07
N PHE A 142 11.55 1.88 6.59
CA PHE A 142 10.69 0.80 6.07
C PHE A 142 9.85 0.18 7.16
N ALA A 143 8.53 0.25 7.01
CA ALA A 143 7.56 -0.37 7.91
C ALA A 143 6.95 -1.61 7.26
N THR A 144 7.11 -2.77 7.90
CA THR A 144 6.54 -4.04 7.42
C THR A 144 5.02 -3.99 7.43
N ASN A 145 4.40 -4.23 6.28
CA ASN A 145 2.95 -4.27 6.09
C ASN A 145 2.46 -5.67 5.69
N TYR A 146 3.32 -6.48 5.10
CA TYR A 146 3.01 -7.85 4.70
C TYR A 146 4.23 -8.74 4.88
N LYS A 147 4.16 -9.68 5.84
CA LYS A 147 5.24 -10.64 6.07
C LYS A 147 4.66 -12.02 6.34
N VAL A 148 4.71 -12.88 5.34
CA VAL A 148 4.19 -14.24 5.41
C VAL A 148 5.19 -15.22 4.78
N LYS A 149 5.37 -16.37 5.42
CA LYS A 149 6.30 -17.40 4.95
C LYS A 149 5.76 -18.23 3.81
N PHE A 150 4.45 -18.37 3.69
CA PHE A 150 3.84 -19.13 2.59
C PHE A 150 2.34 -18.83 2.46
N VAL A 151 1.94 -18.24 1.34
CA VAL A 151 0.54 -18.10 0.92
C VAL A 151 0.21 -19.27 -0.01
N PRO A 152 -0.68 -20.21 0.39
CA PRO A 152 -0.90 -21.45 -0.34
C PRO A 152 -1.78 -21.31 -1.58
N LEU A 153 -2.32 -20.14 -1.84
CA LEU A 153 -3.29 -19.90 -2.92
C LEU A 153 -2.64 -19.20 -4.13
N PRO A 154 -3.11 -19.51 -5.34
CA PRO A 154 -3.91 -20.68 -5.72
C PRO A 154 -3.10 -21.98 -5.53
N PHE A 155 -3.74 -23.10 -5.19
CA PHE A 155 -3.02 -24.35 -4.86
C PHE A 155 -2.12 -24.87 -5.99
N THR A 156 -2.46 -24.62 -7.25
CA THR A 156 -1.68 -25.05 -8.42
C THR A 156 -0.47 -24.17 -8.69
N ASN A 157 -0.49 -22.92 -8.21
CA ASN A 157 0.61 -21.95 -8.35
C ASN A 157 0.59 -21.00 -7.16
N PRO A 158 1.05 -21.43 -5.96
CA PRO A 158 0.94 -20.63 -4.74
C PRO A 158 1.76 -19.35 -4.84
N MET A 159 1.20 -18.25 -4.31
CA MET A 159 1.89 -16.96 -4.23
C MET A 159 3.23 -17.08 -3.48
N GLY A 160 3.30 -17.98 -2.49
CA GLY A 160 4.52 -18.26 -1.75
C GLY A 160 4.80 -17.24 -0.65
N TYR A 161 6.08 -16.97 -0.39
CA TYR A 161 6.48 -16.02 0.66
C TYR A 161 6.40 -14.58 0.14
N VAL A 162 6.08 -13.68 1.07
CA VAL A 162 6.05 -12.24 0.84
C VAL A 162 6.69 -11.52 2.04
N PHE A 163 7.53 -10.54 1.75
CA PHE A 163 8.02 -9.55 2.70
C PHE A 163 8.00 -8.18 2.03
N SER A 164 7.00 -7.40 2.35
CA SER A 164 6.64 -6.14 1.72
C SER A 164 6.22 -5.10 2.76
N GLY A 165 6.23 -3.83 2.38
CA GLY A 165 5.85 -2.78 3.31
C GLY A 165 5.67 -1.40 2.70
N LEU A 166 5.67 -0.42 3.61
CA LEU A 166 5.70 0.99 3.33
C LEU A 166 7.16 1.45 3.37
N ALA A 167 7.63 2.08 2.32
CA ALA A 167 8.96 2.66 2.26
C ALA A 167 8.85 4.18 2.10
N SER A 168 9.57 4.92 2.92
CA SER A 168 9.65 6.38 2.82
C SER A 168 11.09 6.82 2.69
N TYR A 169 11.33 7.79 1.78
CA TYR A 169 12.67 8.30 1.52
C TYR A 169 12.68 9.82 1.58
N SER A 170 13.76 10.40 2.15
CA SER A 170 13.86 11.86 2.32
C SER A 170 15.32 12.30 2.42
N PRO A 171 15.70 13.47 1.85
CA PRO A 171 16.99 14.10 2.11
C PRO A 171 17.09 14.67 3.55
N HIS A 172 15.95 14.81 4.23
CA HIS A 172 15.89 15.30 5.60
C HIS A 172 16.05 14.14 6.59
N ARG A 173 16.70 14.38 7.72
CA ARG A 173 16.84 13.37 8.76
C ARG A 173 15.68 13.45 9.74
N SER A 174 14.92 12.37 9.88
CA SER A 174 13.88 12.26 10.89
C SER A 174 14.50 12.14 12.29
N VAL A 175 13.84 12.71 13.29
CA VAL A 175 14.18 12.57 14.72
C VAL A 175 13.54 11.33 15.33
N GLY A 176 12.61 10.71 14.65
CA GLY A 176 11.98 9.44 15.03
C GLY A 176 11.10 8.91 13.91
N ASN A 177 11.09 7.58 13.76
CA ASN A 177 10.17 6.89 12.87
C ASN A 177 9.47 5.80 13.66
N THR A 178 8.16 5.74 13.54
CA THR A 178 7.36 4.73 14.26
C THR A 178 6.35 4.12 13.31
N ARG A 179 6.32 2.79 13.28
CA ARG A 179 5.26 2.03 12.66
C ARG A 179 4.12 1.87 13.65
N TYR A 180 2.92 2.22 13.23
CA TYR A 180 1.69 2.04 14.01
C TYR A 180 0.86 0.95 13.36
N GLN A 181 0.56 -0.12 14.11
CA GLN A 181 -0.31 -1.19 13.66
C GLN A 181 -1.75 -0.69 13.65
N TYR A 182 -2.46 -0.83 12.52
CA TYR A 182 -3.89 -0.60 12.50
C TYR A 182 -4.63 -1.65 13.33
N PRO A 183 -5.68 -1.26 14.07
CA PRO A 183 -6.52 -2.19 14.78
C PRO A 183 -7.39 -2.99 13.80
N GLY A 184 -7.74 -4.18 14.23
CA GLY A 184 -8.55 -5.09 13.43
C GLY A 184 -7.68 -6.05 12.61
N LYS A 185 -8.10 -7.29 12.60
CA LYS A 185 -7.48 -8.38 11.84
C LYS A 185 -8.58 -9.27 11.28
N PHE A 186 -8.29 -9.92 10.18
CA PHE A 186 -9.17 -11.00 9.71
C PHE A 186 -9.21 -12.13 10.73
N GLU A 187 -10.31 -12.88 10.75
CA GLU A 187 -10.45 -14.06 11.60
C GLU A 187 -9.45 -15.15 11.21
N TRP A 188 -9.00 -15.93 12.21
CA TRP A 188 -8.22 -17.13 11.98
C TRP A 188 -9.06 -18.18 11.24
N PRO A 189 -8.53 -18.92 10.24
CA PRO A 189 -7.12 -18.94 9.80
C PRO A 189 -6.78 -17.91 8.70
N ARG A 190 -7.74 -17.15 8.16
CA ARG A 190 -7.54 -16.22 7.05
C ARG A 190 -6.43 -15.20 7.35
N ARG A 191 -6.37 -14.67 8.58
CA ARG A 191 -5.39 -13.66 9.00
C ARG A 191 -3.94 -14.08 8.76
N LEU A 192 -3.64 -15.41 8.81
CA LEU A 192 -2.28 -15.95 8.62
C LEU A 192 -1.69 -15.67 7.24
N PHE A 193 -2.52 -15.27 6.29
CA PHE A 193 -2.17 -15.05 4.90
C PHE A 193 -2.49 -13.63 4.42
N MET A 194 -2.94 -12.77 5.33
CA MET A 194 -3.33 -11.39 5.03
C MET A 194 -2.29 -10.39 5.54
N LEU A 195 -2.42 -9.15 5.09
CA LEU A 195 -1.53 -8.06 5.46
C LEU A 195 -1.78 -7.60 6.92
N ASP A 196 -0.69 -7.18 7.58
CA ASP A 196 -0.71 -6.47 8.86
C ASP A 196 -0.68 -4.97 8.60
N ARG A 197 -1.84 -4.42 8.23
CA ARG A 197 -1.99 -3.02 7.81
C ARG A 197 -1.47 -2.07 8.87
N CYS A 198 -0.74 -1.04 8.44
CA CYS A 198 -0.09 -0.08 9.31
C CYS A 198 0.05 1.27 8.62
N PHE A 199 0.43 2.28 9.39
CA PHE A 199 0.99 3.52 8.86
C PHE A 199 2.37 3.78 9.48
N LEU A 200 3.22 4.42 8.70
CA LEU A 200 4.57 4.82 9.11
C LEU A 200 4.58 6.33 9.37
N VAL A 201 4.93 6.73 10.56
CA VAL A 201 5.10 8.14 10.96
C VAL A 201 6.57 8.47 11.00
N GLN A 202 6.98 9.47 10.26
CA GLN A 202 8.30 10.09 10.35
C GLN A 202 8.17 11.48 10.95
N ARG A 203 8.97 11.81 11.97
CA ARG A 203 8.95 13.09 12.68
C ARG A 203 10.16 13.91 12.32
N TYR A 204 9.93 15.18 12.03
CA TYR A 204 10.97 16.15 11.67
C TYR A 204 10.78 17.42 12.50
N ASP A 205 11.85 17.89 13.16
CA ASP A 205 11.80 19.13 13.90
C ASP A 205 11.73 20.32 12.95
N THR A 206 10.89 21.29 13.29
CA THR A 206 10.75 22.54 12.54
C THR A 206 11.34 23.71 13.33
N PRO A 207 11.74 24.80 12.67
CA PRO A 207 12.38 25.94 13.35
C PRO A 207 11.56 26.60 14.47
N ASN A 208 10.22 26.44 14.43
CA ASN A 208 9.33 27.02 15.43
C ASN A 208 9.09 26.12 16.66
N GLY A 209 9.86 25.03 16.81
CA GLY A 209 9.78 24.10 17.95
C GLY A 209 8.60 23.12 17.88
N LYS A 210 7.90 23.07 16.75
CA LYS A 210 6.89 22.04 16.44
C LYS A 210 7.51 20.95 15.57
N GLN A 211 6.75 19.91 15.30
CA GLN A 211 7.19 18.84 14.39
C GLN A 211 6.32 18.80 13.14
N LEU A 212 6.97 18.45 12.03
CA LEU A 212 6.28 17.95 10.85
C LEU A 212 6.19 16.42 10.93
N LEU A 213 4.99 15.90 10.91
CA LEU A 213 4.72 14.47 10.79
C LEU A 213 4.40 14.12 9.34
N VAL A 214 5.23 13.28 8.74
CA VAL A 214 5.01 12.69 7.41
C VAL A 214 4.54 11.26 7.61
N ILE A 215 3.31 10.98 7.19
CA ILE A 215 2.61 9.73 7.48
C ILE A 215 2.31 9.00 6.17
N ASN A 216 2.99 7.86 5.95
CA ASN A 216 2.75 6.98 4.83
C ASN A 216 1.75 5.90 5.26
N THR A 217 0.61 5.79 4.57
CA THR A 217 -0.45 4.84 4.91
C THR A 217 -0.78 3.90 3.76
N HIS A 218 -1.22 2.68 4.10
CA HIS A 218 -1.84 1.76 3.16
C HIS A 218 -2.96 0.98 3.88
N ASN A 219 -4.19 1.42 3.66
CA ASN A 219 -5.37 0.93 4.36
C ASN A 219 -5.91 -0.38 3.75
N SER A 220 -6.83 -1.04 4.45
CA SER A 220 -7.38 -2.33 4.02
C SER A 220 -8.18 -2.23 2.71
N ALA A 221 -7.91 -3.16 1.77
CA ALA A 221 -8.61 -3.30 0.50
C ALA A 221 -9.87 -4.19 0.61
N TYR A 222 -9.69 -5.43 1.03
CA TYR A 222 -10.68 -6.52 0.93
C TYR A 222 -11.60 -6.62 2.16
N ASP A 223 -12.17 -5.49 2.59
CA ASP A 223 -13.10 -5.39 3.71
C ASP A 223 -14.52 -5.11 3.21
N THR A 224 -15.23 -6.17 2.80
CA THR A 224 -16.59 -6.06 2.26
C THR A 224 -17.62 -5.51 3.25
N GLN A 225 -17.40 -5.69 4.55
CA GLN A 225 -18.28 -5.18 5.61
C GLN A 225 -17.90 -3.76 6.06
N GLY A 226 -16.70 -3.28 5.72
CA GLY A 226 -16.20 -1.96 6.11
C GLY A 226 -15.79 -1.84 7.58
N THR A 227 -15.80 -2.94 8.34
CA THR A 227 -15.49 -2.93 9.78
C THR A 227 -14.01 -2.68 10.06
N LEU A 228 -13.12 -3.28 9.26
CA LEU A 228 -11.67 -3.06 9.37
C LEU A 228 -11.33 -1.63 8.97
N LYS A 229 -11.83 -1.16 7.82
CA LYS A 229 -11.63 0.22 7.34
C LYS A 229 -12.11 1.24 8.37
N LYS A 230 -13.30 1.01 8.96
CA LYS A 230 -13.79 1.91 10.01
C LYS A 230 -12.86 1.95 11.22
N ALA A 231 -12.41 0.81 11.71
CA ALA A 231 -11.49 0.74 12.86
C ALA A 231 -10.14 1.41 12.56
N GLU A 232 -9.59 1.21 11.35
CA GLU A 232 -8.37 1.85 10.87
C GLU A 232 -8.53 3.38 10.83
N MET A 233 -9.61 3.86 10.22
CA MET A 233 -9.90 5.29 10.10
C MET A 233 -10.15 5.95 11.46
N ASP A 234 -10.91 5.30 12.37
CA ASP A 234 -11.13 5.79 13.73
C ASP A 234 -9.81 5.90 14.53
N TYR A 235 -8.89 4.94 14.34
CA TYR A 235 -7.59 4.94 14.99
C TYR A 235 -6.70 6.09 14.45
N LEU A 236 -6.61 6.20 13.13
CA LEU A 236 -5.86 7.28 12.48
C LEU A 236 -6.42 8.64 12.85
N ASN A 237 -7.75 8.83 12.86
CA ASN A 237 -8.39 10.09 13.26
C ASN A 237 -7.92 10.56 14.65
N ARG A 238 -7.99 9.67 15.66
CA ARG A 238 -7.52 9.99 17.02
C ARG A 238 -6.06 10.40 17.03
N PHE A 239 -5.21 9.65 16.34
CA PHE A 239 -3.79 9.96 16.23
C PHE A 239 -3.56 11.36 15.61
N LEU A 240 -4.24 11.67 14.50
CA LEU A 240 -4.10 12.95 13.80
C LEU A 240 -4.57 14.13 14.65
N THR A 241 -5.72 13.99 15.32
CA THR A 241 -6.28 15.03 16.16
C THR A 241 -5.42 15.30 17.41
N ASP A 242 -4.89 14.25 18.03
CA ASP A 242 -4.00 14.37 19.18
C ASP A 242 -2.66 15.03 18.80
N GLU A 243 -2.09 14.71 17.66
CA GLU A 243 -0.85 15.32 17.19
C GLU A 243 -1.07 16.79 16.75
N TYR A 244 -2.19 17.07 16.08
CA TYR A 244 -2.53 18.45 15.71
C TYR A 244 -2.78 19.33 16.93
N ALA A 245 -3.41 18.82 17.99
CA ALA A 245 -3.62 19.54 19.24
C ALA A 245 -2.30 19.99 19.93
N LYS A 246 -1.18 19.30 19.66
CA LYS A 246 0.18 19.71 20.09
C LYS A 246 0.76 20.84 19.24
N GLY A 247 0.06 21.24 18.17
CA GLY A 247 0.48 22.27 17.22
C GLY A 247 1.38 21.75 16.10
N ASN A 248 1.50 20.43 15.95
CA ASN A 248 2.31 19.80 14.90
C ASN A 248 1.70 20.00 13.51
N TYR A 249 2.55 19.99 12.49
CA TYR A 249 2.17 19.93 11.08
C TYR A 249 1.99 18.48 10.67
N ILE A 250 0.93 18.16 9.93
CA ILE A 250 0.64 16.78 9.59
C ILE A 250 0.35 16.64 8.10
N VAL A 251 1.08 15.76 7.44
CA VAL A 251 0.84 15.32 6.06
C VAL A 251 0.66 13.80 6.07
N VAL A 252 -0.50 13.33 5.63
CA VAL A 252 -0.77 11.91 5.40
C VAL A 252 -0.88 11.69 3.90
N GLY A 253 -0.14 10.74 3.35
CA GLY A 253 -0.25 10.32 1.96
C GLY A 253 -0.20 8.82 1.84
N GLY A 254 -0.77 8.28 0.78
CA GLY A 254 -0.72 6.85 0.52
C GLY A 254 -1.95 6.33 -0.21
N ASP A 255 -2.05 5.01 -0.20
CA ASP A 255 -3.19 4.26 -0.70
C ASP A 255 -4.23 4.07 0.42
N TRP A 256 -5.31 4.84 0.34
CA TRP A 256 -6.38 4.81 1.31
C TRP A 256 -7.37 3.66 1.10
N ASN A 257 -7.34 3.01 -0.07
CA ASN A 257 -8.34 2.02 -0.48
C ASN A 257 -9.80 2.50 -0.34
N GLN A 258 -9.98 3.82 -0.31
CA GLN A 258 -11.23 4.55 -0.26
C GLN A 258 -11.08 5.81 -1.10
N CYS A 259 -12.18 6.31 -1.67
CA CYS A 259 -12.19 7.63 -2.31
C CYS A 259 -12.18 8.75 -1.27
N PRO A 260 -11.69 9.95 -1.61
CA PRO A 260 -11.85 11.13 -0.76
C PRO A 260 -13.33 11.42 -0.46
N PRO A 261 -13.63 12.16 0.62
CA PRO A 261 -15.00 12.57 0.92
C PRO A 261 -15.67 13.27 -0.28
N ASN A 262 -16.92 12.90 -0.54
CA ASN A 262 -17.76 13.47 -1.62
C ASN A 262 -17.23 13.30 -3.05
N PHE A 263 -16.18 12.50 -3.27
CA PHE A 263 -15.70 12.19 -4.61
C PHE A 263 -16.63 11.21 -5.31
N ASP A 264 -16.94 11.45 -6.59
CA ASP A 264 -17.65 10.47 -7.41
C ASP A 264 -16.68 9.36 -7.87
N GLY A 265 -16.69 8.24 -7.18
CA GLY A 265 -15.83 7.08 -7.50
C GLY A 265 -16.04 6.51 -8.90
N ASN A 266 -17.16 6.84 -9.55
CA ASN A 266 -17.49 6.42 -10.90
C ASN A 266 -17.12 7.46 -11.97
N LYS A 267 -16.51 8.57 -11.58
CA LYS A 267 -16.15 9.69 -12.49
C LYS A 267 -15.40 9.25 -13.75
N PHE A 268 -14.59 8.22 -13.66
CA PHE A 268 -13.76 7.74 -14.75
C PHE A 268 -14.36 6.57 -15.53
N LEU A 269 -15.56 6.09 -15.14
CA LEU A 269 -16.21 4.98 -15.83
C LEU A 269 -16.72 5.40 -17.20
N LYS A 270 -16.51 4.55 -18.20
CA LYS A 270 -17.09 4.65 -19.52
C LYS A 270 -18.29 3.70 -19.66
N PRO A 271 -19.21 3.93 -20.60
CA PRO A 271 -20.31 3.01 -20.85
C PRO A 271 -19.81 1.57 -21.09
N GLY A 272 -20.41 0.61 -20.38
CA GLY A 272 -20.05 -0.81 -20.46
C GLY A 272 -18.93 -1.28 -19.51
N MET A 273 -18.27 -0.37 -18.80
CA MET A 273 -17.35 -0.76 -17.73
C MET A 273 -18.10 -1.25 -16.50
N GLN A 274 -17.52 -2.22 -15.79
CA GLN A 274 -18.03 -2.65 -14.49
C GLN A 274 -17.77 -1.53 -13.46
N PRO A 275 -18.71 -1.23 -12.55
CA PRO A 275 -18.44 -0.29 -11.47
C PRO A 275 -17.26 -0.78 -10.62
N TYR A 276 -16.35 0.14 -10.37
CA TYR A 276 -15.30 -0.02 -9.36
C TYR A 276 -15.74 0.84 -8.18
N ASP A 277 -16.25 0.22 -7.12
CA ASP A 277 -16.99 0.90 -6.04
C ASP A 277 -16.20 0.95 -4.73
N PRO A 278 -15.07 1.69 -4.67
CA PRO A 278 -14.44 1.98 -3.39
C PRO A 278 -15.36 2.91 -2.61
N LYS A 279 -15.57 2.59 -1.33
CA LYS A 279 -16.35 3.45 -0.45
C LYS A 279 -15.61 4.77 -0.24
N ASN A 280 -16.36 5.86 -0.15
CA ASN A 280 -15.79 7.16 0.23
C ASN A 280 -15.45 7.19 1.73
N ILE A 281 -14.43 7.95 2.07
CA ILE A 281 -14.21 8.39 3.44
C ILE A 281 -15.39 9.26 3.87
N ALA A 282 -15.84 9.14 5.12
CA ALA A 282 -16.97 9.91 5.63
C ALA A 282 -16.69 11.42 5.53
N PRO A 283 -17.67 12.24 5.09
CA PRO A 283 -17.47 13.68 4.94
C PRO A 283 -17.11 14.41 6.26
N ASP A 284 -17.52 13.84 7.38
CA ASP A 284 -17.29 14.32 8.74
C ASP A 284 -16.12 13.61 9.44
N TYR A 285 -15.26 12.93 8.68
CA TYR A 285 -14.10 12.20 9.21
C TYR A 285 -13.17 13.08 10.05
N LEU A 286 -12.93 14.31 9.62
CA LEU A 286 -12.18 15.34 10.33
C LEU A 286 -12.88 16.68 10.18
N PRO A 287 -12.61 17.68 11.06
CA PRO A 287 -13.14 19.02 10.89
C PRO A 287 -12.87 19.58 9.49
N ALA A 288 -13.80 20.38 8.97
CA ALA A 288 -13.74 20.96 7.62
C ALA A 288 -12.50 21.86 7.36
N THR A 289 -11.74 22.19 8.39
CA THR A 289 -10.47 22.92 8.26
C THR A 289 -9.31 22.06 7.78
N TRP A 290 -9.42 20.72 7.88
CA TRP A 290 -8.46 19.79 7.28
C TRP A 290 -8.72 19.70 5.77
N GLN A 291 -7.66 19.50 4.99
CA GLN A 291 -7.75 19.58 3.54
C GLN A 291 -7.32 18.26 2.89
N TRP A 292 -8.18 17.77 1.99
CA TRP A 292 -7.91 16.64 1.12
C TRP A 292 -7.29 17.13 -0.18
N ALA A 293 -6.12 16.61 -0.53
CA ALA A 293 -5.34 17.05 -1.69
C ALA A 293 -5.21 15.91 -2.71
N TYR A 294 -5.91 16.05 -3.84
CA TYR A 294 -5.92 15.12 -4.96
C TYR A 294 -6.15 15.86 -6.29
N ASP A 295 -5.77 15.22 -7.37
CA ASP A 295 -6.13 15.69 -8.72
C ASP A 295 -7.38 14.94 -9.18
N ALA A 296 -8.50 15.63 -9.20
CA ALA A 296 -9.79 15.03 -9.57
C ALA A 296 -9.86 14.59 -11.05
N ASN A 297 -8.88 14.87 -11.88
CA ASN A 297 -8.89 14.55 -13.31
C ASN A 297 -8.02 13.34 -13.67
N VAL A 298 -7.27 12.80 -12.72
CA VAL A 298 -6.40 11.64 -12.92
C VAL A 298 -6.83 10.52 -11.99
N ALA A 299 -7.25 9.39 -12.56
CA ALA A 299 -7.49 8.18 -11.79
C ALA A 299 -6.17 7.66 -11.22
N THR A 300 -6.16 7.21 -9.98
CA THR A 300 -4.93 6.72 -9.34
C THR A 300 -4.86 5.21 -9.22
N ASN A 301 -5.96 4.49 -9.41
CA ASN A 301 -5.98 3.03 -9.35
C ASN A 301 -6.87 2.44 -10.44
N ARG A 302 -6.54 1.22 -10.88
CA ARG A 302 -7.28 0.43 -11.86
C ARG A 302 -7.67 -0.95 -11.33
N SER A 303 -8.73 -1.51 -11.89
CA SER A 303 -9.07 -2.93 -11.71
C SER A 303 -8.00 -3.84 -12.34
N ASN A 304 -7.66 -4.93 -11.66
CA ASN A 304 -6.73 -5.96 -12.13
C ASN A 304 -7.45 -7.23 -12.64
N LEU A 305 -8.72 -7.12 -13.02
CA LEU A 305 -9.48 -8.24 -13.57
C LEU A 305 -8.86 -8.77 -14.88
N PHE A 306 -8.22 -7.91 -15.66
CA PHE A 306 -7.49 -8.20 -16.88
C PHE A 306 -6.41 -7.14 -17.14
N ALA A 307 -5.52 -7.38 -18.10
CA ALA A 307 -4.51 -6.43 -18.53
C ALA A 307 -5.16 -5.07 -18.88
N PHE A 308 -4.47 -3.96 -18.59
CA PHE A 308 -5.04 -2.62 -18.75
C PHE A 308 -5.47 -2.35 -20.20
N ASP A 309 -6.72 -1.97 -20.36
CA ASP A 309 -7.31 -1.45 -21.58
C ASP A 309 -8.04 -0.15 -21.22
N LYS A 310 -7.60 0.96 -21.77
CA LYS A 310 -8.12 2.31 -21.49
C LYS A 310 -9.64 2.47 -21.75
N ASP A 311 -10.22 1.58 -22.55
CA ASP A 311 -11.63 1.63 -22.92
C ASP A 311 -12.50 0.61 -22.18
N LYS A 312 -11.89 -0.31 -21.40
CA LYS A 312 -12.60 -1.39 -20.71
C LYS A 312 -12.27 -1.47 -19.22
N THR A 313 -11.05 -1.07 -18.82
CA THR A 313 -10.60 -1.19 -17.43
C THR A 313 -11.21 -0.09 -16.59
N SER A 314 -11.93 -0.47 -15.55
CA SER A 314 -12.45 0.47 -14.56
C SER A 314 -11.34 1.07 -13.75
N THR A 315 -11.40 2.38 -13.53
CA THR A 315 -10.43 3.15 -12.76
C THR A 315 -11.13 4.05 -11.76
N THR A 316 -10.42 4.37 -10.68
CA THR A 316 -10.92 5.24 -9.62
C THR A 316 -9.78 6.02 -8.97
N LEU A 317 -10.07 6.81 -7.92
CA LEU A 317 -9.11 7.61 -7.18
C LEU A 317 -9.11 7.20 -5.72
N ILE A 318 -8.00 6.57 -5.27
CA ILE A 318 -7.82 6.10 -3.89
C ILE A 318 -6.45 6.47 -3.30
N ASP A 319 -5.58 7.09 -4.09
CA ASP A 319 -4.27 7.60 -3.66
C ASP A 319 -4.33 9.12 -3.61
N PHE A 320 -4.07 9.70 -2.46
CA PHE A 320 -4.15 11.15 -2.24
C PHE A 320 -3.51 11.55 -0.91
N PHE A 321 -3.51 12.86 -0.63
CA PHE A 321 -3.00 13.41 0.61
C PHE A 321 -4.11 14.03 1.47
N LEU A 322 -3.85 14.06 2.77
CA LEU A 322 -4.60 14.80 3.78
C LEU A 322 -3.61 15.68 4.55
N VAL A 323 -3.92 16.96 4.75
CA VAL A 323 -3.06 17.89 5.49
C VAL A 323 -3.80 18.61 6.60
N SER A 324 -3.07 18.91 7.68
CA SER A 324 -3.59 19.66 8.81
C SER A 324 -3.82 21.15 8.46
N PRO A 325 -4.68 21.87 9.21
CA PRO A 325 -5.07 23.26 8.90
C PRO A 325 -3.93 24.28 8.87
N ASN A 326 -2.82 24.00 9.58
CA ASN A 326 -1.61 24.83 9.62
C ASN A 326 -0.66 24.59 8.42
N ILE A 327 -1.13 23.89 7.38
CA ILE A 327 -0.42 23.69 6.13
C ILE A 327 -1.23 24.33 5.00
N GLU A 328 -0.55 24.97 4.07
CA GLU A 328 -1.14 25.52 2.84
C GLU A 328 -0.78 24.61 1.66
N ILE A 329 -1.79 24.11 0.94
CA ILE A 329 -1.58 23.35 -0.29
C ILE A 329 -1.32 24.35 -1.41
N LEU A 330 -0.15 24.25 -2.04
CA LEU A 330 0.24 25.09 -3.19
C LEU A 330 -0.18 24.44 -4.51
N GLN A 331 -0.01 23.12 -4.61
CA GLN A 331 -0.35 22.35 -5.80
C GLN A 331 -0.57 20.88 -5.44
N THR A 332 -1.52 20.25 -6.14
CA THR A 332 -1.65 18.79 -6.18
C THR A 332 -1.82 18.34 -7.62
N LYS A 333 -1.10 17.29 -8.01
CA LYS A 333 -1.10 16.78 -9.39
C LYS A 333 -1.03 15.25 -9.40
N GLY A 334 -1.98 14.60 -10.05
CA GLY A 334 -1.88 13.20 -10.47
C GLY A 334 -0.91 13.09 -11.66
N ILE A 335 -0.09 12.05 -11.67
CA ILE A 335 0.83 11.79 -12.79
C ILE A 335 0.29 10.61 -13.57
N ASP A 336 -0.31 10.87 -14.74
CA ASP A 336 -0.85 9.82 -15.59
C ASP A 336 0.26 9.07 -16.33
N LEU A 337 0.61 7.91 -15.83
CA LEU A 337 1.53 6.96 -16.44
C LEU A 337 0.79 5.89 -17.25
N GLN A 338 -0.53 6.02 -17.41
CA GLN A 338 -1.40 5.03 -18.07
C GLN A 338 -1.21 3.61 -17.47
N PHE A 339 -0.99 3.55 -16.16
CA PHE A 339 -0.79 2.31 -15.40
C PHE A 339 0.31 1.39 -15.94
N GLN A 340 1.32 1.95 -16.66
CA GLN A 340 2.33 1.14 -17.34
C GLN A 340 3.13 0.27 -16.37
N ASN A 341 3.45 0.77 -15.17
CA ASN A 341 4.43 0.12 -14.29
C ASN A 341 3.84 -0.36 -12.95
N SER A 342 2.61 0.04 -12.64
CA SER A 342 1.83 -0.32 -11.46
C SER A 342 0.35 -0.20 -11.80
N ASP A 343 -0.51 -0.86 -11.06
CA ASP A 343 -1.96 -0.67 -11.06
C ASP A 343 -2.40 0.61 -10.33
N HIS A 344 -1.43 1.35 -9.80
CA HIS A 344 -1.62 2.69 -9.26
C HIS A 344 -0.79 3.73 -10.01
N GLN A 345 -1.19 4.99 -9.88
CA GLN A 345 -0.50 6.14 -10.46
C GLN A 345 -0.06 7.10 -9.36
N PRO A 346 1.12 7.75 -9.52
CA PRO A 346 1.66 8.62 -8.48
C PRO A 346 0.91 9.94 -8.36
N VAL A 347 0.93 10.46 -7.13
CA VAL A 347 0.40 11.79 -6.80
C VAL A 347 1.52 12.65 -6.22
N LEU A 348 1.66 13.85 -6.76
CA LEU A 348 2.59 14.89 -6.32
C LEU A 348 1.81 15.99 -5.60
N MET A 349 2.35 16.45 -4.47
CA MET A 349 1.79 17.60 -3.74
C MET A 349 2.92 18.52 -3.29
N SER A 350 2.73 19.83 -3.45
CA SER A 350 3.59 20.85 -2.86
C SER A 350 2.81 21.65 -1.83
N VAL A 351 3.44 21.93 -0.70
CA VAL A 351 2.81 22.65 0.43
C VAL A 351 3.75 23.68 1.00
N LYS A 352 3.17 24.61 1.80
CA LYS A 352 3.89 25.54 2.65
C LYS A 352 3.44 25.39 4.10
N LEU A 353 4.40 25.27 5.01
CA LEU A 353 4.13 25.33 6.46
C LEU A 353 3.82 26.77 6.85
N LYS A 354 2.71 26.99 7.64
CA LYS A 354 2.25 28.33 8.08
C LYS A 354 2.82 28.70 9.42
#